data_d6868a92bfba22c0b09531acc14eb304
#
_entry.id   d6868a92bfba22c0b09531acc14eb304
#
_cell.length_a   1.000
_cell.length_b   1.000
_cell.length_c   1.000
_cell.angle_alpha   90.00
_cell.angle_beta   90.00
_cell.angle_gamma   90.00
#
_symmetry.space_group_name_H-M   'P 1'
#
loop_
_entity.id
_entity.type
_entity.pdbx_description
1 polymer ?
#
loop_
_entity_poly.entity_id
_entity_poly.type
_entity_poly.pdbx_seq_one_letter_code
_entity_poly.pdbx_strand_id
1 'polypeptide(L)'
;MSWFVVLNAAGFAGALLTLAAFFMTDTVRLRQIALASNVAYALWAGGVHLWPTFFLHVALFPLNIVRLGQLLRERAMIERALAVSEVSPTWLTPFMDRRRVRAGDVLFRRGAPADCLYFLAEGRLVLEELGVHLEPGALLGEIGLFSPSGTRTQTARALDDAVVYVLSRQEALALYRTDPAFGIYLVRLITSRLVENAAATASLPAAQPSSPAR
;
A
#
# COMPACT_ATOMS: atom_id res chain seq x y z
N MET A 1 0.56 -48.91 -29.81
CA MET A 1 -0.44 -47.92 -30.32
C MET A 1 -1.01 -47.01 -29.22
N SER A 2 -1.20 -47.50 -28.00
CA SER A 2 -1.77 -46.68 -26.88
C SER A 2 -0.86 -45.55 -26.38
N TRP A 3 0.46 -45.80 -26.26
CA TRP A 3 1.42 -44.79 -25.75
C TRP A 3 1.52 -43.54 -26.63
N PHE A 4 1.57 -43.70 -27.93
CA PHE A 4 1.64 -42.61 -28.91
C PHE A 4 0.37 -41.73 -28.88
N VAL A 5 -0.79 -42.34 -28.66
CA VAL A 5 -2.07 -41.63 -28.52
C VAL A 5 -2.08 -40.79 -27.21
N VAL A 6 -1.64 -41.36 -26.10
CA VAL A 6 -1.54 -40.65 -24.81
C VAL A 6 -0.59 -39.47 -24.89
N LEU A 7 0.55 -39.67 -25.55
CA LEU A 7 1.56 -38.64 -25.72
C LEU A 7 1.04 -37.45 -26.56
N ASN A 8 0.41 -37.73 -27.70
CA ASN A 8 -0.21 -36.66 -28.51
C ASN A 8 -1.37 -35.96 -27.79
N ALA A 9 -2.15 -36.67 -26.97
CA ALA A 9 -3.17 -36.06 -26.14
C ALA A 9 -2.57 -35.04 -25.13
N ALA A 10 -1.39 -35.32 -24.57
CA ALA A 10 -0.68 -34.35 -23.71
C ALA A 10 -0.26 -33.08 -24.49
N GLY A 11 0.21 -33.24 -25.76
CA GLY A 11 0.52 -32.09 -26.61
C GLY A 11 -0.70 -31.21 -26.92
N PHE A 12 -1.84 -31.84 -27.27
CA PHE A 12 -3.09 -31.13 -27.47
C PHE A 12 -3.60 -30.47 -26.20
N ALA A 13 -3.51 -31.13 -25.04
CA ALA A 13 -3.86 -30.56 -23.77
C ALA A 13 -3.00 -29.31 -23.43
N GLY A 14 -1.70 -29.39 -23.71
CA GLY A 14 -0.79 -28.24 -23.58
C GLY A 14 -1.22 -27.06 -24.45
N ALA A 15 -1.61 -27.31 -25.72
CA ALA A 15 -2.08 -26.29 -26.63
C ALA A 15 -3.40 -25.65 -26.18
N LEU A 16 -4.36 -26.44 -25.73
CA LEU A 16 -5.63 -25.95 -25.17
C LEU A 16 -5.43 -25.13 -23.90
N LEU A 17 -4.56 -25.58 -23.00
CA LEU A 17 -4.21 -24.82 -21.79
C LEU A 17 -3.54 -23.49 -22.12
N THR A 18 -2.62 -23.48 -23.10
CA THR A 18 -2.00 -22.25 -23.57
C THR A 18 -3.05 -21.29 -24.15
N LEU A 19 -3.94 -21.79 -24.98
CA LEU A 19 -5.04 -20.98 -25.53
C LEU A 19 -5.94 -20.46 -24.41
N ALA A 20 -6.32 -21.28 -23.45
CA ALA A 20 -7.12 -20.89 -22.30
C ALA A 20 -6.44 -19.79 -21.47
N ALA A 21 -5.11 -19.80 -21.35
CA ALA A 21 -4.36 -18.77 -20.65
C ALA A 21 -4.56 -17.37 -21.26
N PHE A 22 -4.71 -17.25 -22.59
CA PHE A 22 -4.97 -15.96 -23.24
C PHE A 22 -6.33 -15.34 -22.90
N PHE A 23 -7.30 -16.14 -22.48
CA PHE A 23 -8.62 -15.65 -22.04
C PHE A 23 -8.67 -15.32 -20.56
N MET A 24 -7.59 -15.56 -19.79
CA MET A 24 -7.56 -15.29 -18.36
C MET A 24 -7.19 -13.83 -18.07
N THR A 25 -8.06 -13.11 -17.39
CA THR A 25 -7.82 -11.77 -16.88
C THR A 25 -7.09 -11.78 -15.54
N ASP A 26 -7.24 -12.84 -14.73
CA ASP A 26 -6.54 -13.02 -13.47
C ASP A 26 -5.13 -13.57 -13.69
N THR A 27 -4.14 -12.76 -13.35
CA THR A 27 -2.71 -13.09 -13.53
C THR A 27 -2.27 -14.33 -12.75
N VAL A 28 -2.86 -14.61 -11.57
CA VAL A 28 -2.55 -15.83 -10.81
C VAL A 28 -3.03 -17.07 -11.52
N ARG A 29 -4.30 -17.07 -11.98
CA ARG A 29 -4.87 -18.19 -12.75
C ARG A 29 -4.12 -18.40 -14.06
N LEU A 30 -3.73 -17.33 -14.74
CA LEU A 30 -2.90 -17.39 -15.94
C LEU A 30 -1.60 -18.14 -15.67
N ARG A 31 -0.89 -17.83 -14.57
CA ARG A 31 0.38 -18.51 -14.21
C ARG A 31 0.18 -19.97 -13.83
N GLN A 32 -0.92 -20.31 -13.16
CA GLN A 32 -1.26 -21.70 -12.84
C GLN A 32 -1.52 -22.52 -14.12
N ILE A 33 -2.28 -21.98 -15.05
CA ILE A 33 -2.55 -22.63 -16.35
C ILE A 33 -1.26 -22.76 -17.17
N ALA A 34 -0.40 -21.72 -17.18
CA ALA A 34 0.90 -21.78 -17.86
C ALA A 34 1.81 -22.86 -17.28
N LEU A 35 1.83 -23.07 -15.95
CA LEU A 35 2.56 -24.17 -15.32
C LEU A 35 2.04 -25.54 -15.77
N ALA A 36 0.73 -25.73 -15.78
CA ALA A 36 0.11 -26.97 -16.25
C ALA A 36 0.44 -27.23 -17.75
N SER A 37 0.37 -26.18 -18.57
CA SER A 37 0.75 -26.24 -19.98
C SER A 37 2.22 -26.61 -20.16
N ASN A 38 3.15 -26.03 -19.38
CA ASN A 38 4.58 -26.34 -19.47
C ASN A 38 4.85 -27.82 -19.15
N VAL A 39 4.16 -28.38 -18.15
CA VAL A 39 4.28 -29.81 -17.84
C VAL A 39 3.78 -30.68 -18.99
N ALA A 40 2.59 -30.36 -19.54
CA ALA A 40 2.01 -31.10 -20.65
C ALA A 40 2.91 -31.10 -21.89
N TYR A 41 3.45 -29.93 -22.25
CA TYR A 41 4.38 -29.80 -23.36
C TYR A 41 5.73 -30.47 -23.12
N ALA A 42 6.30 -30.41 -21.92
CA ALA A 42 7.54 -31.06 -21.60
C ALA A 42 7.40 -32.61 -21.72
N LEU A 43 6.30 -33.16 -21.19
CA LEU A 43 6.01 -34.60 -21.31
C LEU A 43 5.86 -35.04 -22.78
N TRP A 44 5.07 -34.27 -23.56
CA TRP A 44 4.89 -34.53 -24.98
C TRP A 44 6.20 -34.45 -25.75
N ALA A 45 6.92 -33.30 -25.64
CA ALA A 45 8.13 -33.03 -26.39
C ALA A 45 9.26 -34.01 -26.06
N GLY A 46 9.40 -34.37 -24.77
CA GLY A 46 10.35 -35.41 -24.34
C GLY A 46 10.03 -36.77 -24.94
N GLY A 47 8.75 -37.16 -24.98
CA GLY A 47 8.32 -38.43 -25.51
C GLY A 47 8.43 -38.55 -27.04
N VAL A 48 8.31 -37.44 -27.78
CA VAL A 48 8.50 -37.42 -29.24
C VAL A 48 9.90 -36.93 -29.67
N HIS A 49 10.83 -36.78 -28.70
CA HIS A 49 12.22 -36.36 -28.87
C HIS A 49 12.42 -34.98 -29.51
N LEU A 50 11.47 -34.05 -29.28
CA LEU A 50 11.56 -32.65 -29.71
C LEU A 50 12.34 -31.82 -28.66
N TRP A 51 13.66 -32.04 -28.62
CA TRP A 51 14.54 -31.47 -27.59
C TRP A 51 14.46 -29.94 -27.45
N PRO A 52 14.40 -29.11 -28.51
CA PRO A 52 14.28 -27.66 -28.36
C PRO A 52 13.02 -27.25 -27.56
N THR A 53 11.88 -27.86 -27.87
CA THR A 53 10.60 -27.61 -27.18
C THR A 53 10.65 -28.12 -25.75
N PHE A 54 11.25 -29.30 -25.50
CA PHE A 54 11.43 -29.86 -24.16
C PHE A 54 12.22 -28.90 -23.27
N PHE A 55 13.40 -28.48 -23.70
CA PHE A 55 14.24 -27.58 -22.90
C PHE A 55 13.59 -26.22 -22.68
N LEU A 56 12.85 -25.68 -23.66
CA LEU A 56 12.10 -24.44 -23.52
C LEU A 56 11.09 -24.52 -22.38
N HIS A 57 10.24 -25.57 -22.35
CA HIS A 57 9.20 -25.70 -21.33
C HIS A 57 9.77 -26.07 -19.94
N VAL A 58 10.87 -26.82 -19.89
CA VAL A 58 11.61 -27.09 -18.66
C VAL A 58 12.21 -25.80 -18.09
N ALA A 59 12.73 -24.90 -18.90
CA ALA A 59 13.25 -23.61 -18.47
C ALA A 59 12.13 -22.62 -18.05
N LEU A 60 10.99 -22.63 -18.75
CA LEU A 60 9.85 -21.78 -18.42
C LEU A 60 9.15 -22.21 -17.11
N PHE A 61 9.26 -23.46 -16.71
CA PHE A 61 8.59 -23.98 -15.52
C PHE A 61 9.07 -23.27 -14.24
N PRO A 62 10.37 -23.26 -13.88
CA PRO A 62 10.85 -22.56 -12.68
C PRO A 62 10.59 -21.04 -12.76
N LEU A 63 10.70 -20.44 -13.93
CA LEU A 63 10.39 -19.02 -14.12
C LEU A 63 8.94 -18.70 -13.75
N ASN A 64 7.98 -19.52 -14.18
CA ASN A 64 6.58 -19.35 -13.84
C ASN A 64 6.29 -19.62 -12.35
N ILE A 65 7.00 -20.56 -11.70
CA ILE A 65 6.90 -20.78 -10.24
C ILE A 65 7.35 -19.53 -9.48
N VAL A 66 8.51 -18.96 -9.83
CA VAL A 66 9.03 -17.76 -9.18
C VAL A 66 8.05 -16.58 -9.34
N ARG A 67 7.53 -16.38 -10.54
CA ARG A 67 6.54 -15.33 -10.83
C ARG A 67 5.24 -15.52 -10.07
N LEU A 68 4.74 -16.75 -10.01
CA LEU A 68 3.55 -17.08 -9.22
C LEU A 68 3.78 -16.79 -7.73
N GLY A 69 4.93 -17.21 -7.19
CA GLY A 69 5.29 -16.94 -5.81
C GLY A 69 5.38 -15.45 -5.47
N GLN A 70 5.90 -14.62 -6.39
CA GLN A 70 5.91 -13.15 -6.25
C GLN A 70 4.48 -12.61 -6.18
N LEU A 71 3.61 -12.97 -7.12
CA LEU A 71 2.21 -12.53 -7.15
C LEU A 71 1.41 -12.93 -5.90
N LEU A 72 1.62 -14.16 -5.39
CA LEU A 72 0.94 -14.61 -4.18
C LEU A 72 1.43 -13.87 -2.93
N ARG A 73 2.72 -13.54 -2.86
CA ARG A 73 3.27 -12.71 -1.76
C ARG A 73 2.71 -11.29 -1.80
N GLU A 74 2.63 -10.67 -2.98
CA GLU A 74 2.06 -9.33 -3.16
C GLU A 74 0.58 -9.32 -2.72
N ARG A 75 -0.23 -10.30 -3.15
CA ARG A 75 -1.63 -10.44 -2.70
C ARG A 75 -1.74 -10.60 -1.19
N ALA A 76 -0.93 -11.46 -0.60
CA ALA A 76 -0.95 -11.68 0.85
C ALA A 76 -0.54 -10.43 1.64
N MET A 77 0.39 -9.60 1.13
CA MET A 77 0.74 -8.32 1.74
C MET A 77 -0.45 -7.34 1.69
N ILE A 78 -1.12 -7.23 0.54
CA ILE A 78 -2.30 -6.37 0.38
C ILE A 78 -3.43 -6.82 1.31
N GLU A 79 -3.73 -8.12 1.36
CA GLU A 79 -4.76 -8.67 2.25
C GLU A 79 -4.46 -8.41 3.73
N ARG A 80 -3.20 -8.60 4.15
CA ARG A 80 -2.77 -8.27 5.51
C ARG A 80 -2.94 -6.78 5.80
N ALA A 81 -2.53 -5.90 4.89
CA ALA A 81 -2.71 -4.46 5.04
C ALA A 81 -4.20 -4.06 5.13
N LEU A 82 -5.07 -4.78 4.43
CA LEU A 82 -6.52 -4.57 4.50
C LEU A 82 -7.15 -5.14 5.79
N ALA A 83 -6.64 -6.23 6.33
CA ALA A 83 -7.17 -6.90 7.52
C ALA A 83 -6.83 -6.18 8.83
N VAL A 84 -5.75 -5.37 8.85
CA VAL A 84 -5.31 -4.66 10.05
C VAL A 84 -6.08 -3.36 10.19
N SER A 85 -7.15 -3.36 11.00
CA SER A 85 -8.02 -2.19 11.27
C SER A 85 -7.34 -1.10 12.12
N GLU A 86 -6.34 -1.44 12.92
CA GLU A 86 -5.61 -0.52 13.80
C GLU A 86 -4.11 -0.78 13.72
N VAL A 87 -3.47 -0.32 12.65
CA VAL A 87 -2.01 -0.35 12.60
C VAL A 87 -1.50 0.92 13.27
N SER A 88 -1.00 0.78 14.50
CA SER A 88 -0.07 1.79 15.00
C SER A 88 1.08 1.91 14.00
N PRO A 89 1.40 3.12 13.48
CA PRO A 89 2.44 3.29 12.47
C PRO A 89 3.87 3.08 13.01
N THR A 90 4.02 2.40 14.13
CA THR A 90 5.33 2.07 14.75
C THR A 90 6.26 1.30 13.81
N TRP A 91 5.73 0.52 12.86
CA TRP A 91 6.54 -0.16 11.86
C TRP A 91 7.26 0.80 10.88
N LEU A 92 6.85 2.09 10.83
CA LEU A 92 7.53 3.12 10.04
C LEU A 92 8.79 3.65 10.74
N THR A 93 8.90 3.52 12.06
CA THR A 93 9.99 4.14 12.85
C THR A 93 11.40 3.75 12.41
N PRO A 94 11.69 2.54 11.87
CA PRO A 94 13.01 2.23 11.34
C PRO A 94 13.43 3.07 10.12
N PHE A 95 12.48 3.70 9.44
CA PHE A 95 12.68 4.54 8.25
C PHE A 95 12.60 6.03 8.55
N MET A 96 12.51 6.42 9.83
CA MET A 96 12.25 7.78 10.28
C MET A 96 13.34 8.28 11.22
N ASP A 97 13.62 9.58 11.16
CA ASP A 97 14.56 10.24 12.07
C ASP A 97 13.88 10.65 13.37
N ARG A 98 14.50 10.31 14.49
CA ARG A 98 14.00 10.69 15.82
C ARG A 98 14.30 12.15 16.14
N ARG A 99 13.28 12.93 16.54
CA ARG A 99 13.39 14.34 16.93
C ARG A 99 12.68 14.59 18.27
N ARG A 100 13.31 15.40 19.14
CA ARG A 100 12.69 15.90 20.36
C ARG A 100 12.10 17.28 20.11
N VAL A 101 10.93 17.54 20.69
CA VAL A 101 10.18 18.79 20.60
C VAL A 101 9.84 19.19 22.04
N ARG A 102 10.08 20.45 22.42
CA ARG A 102 9.78 20.94 23.76
C ARG A 102 8.32 21.36 23.88
N ALA A 103 7.78 21.32 25.09
CA ALA A 103 6.48 21.89 25.39
C ALA A 103 6.37 23.33 24.86
N GLY A 104 5.28 23.65 24.18
CA GLY A 104 5.04 24.96 23.56
C GLY A 104 5.62 25.17 22.17
N ASP A 105 6.58 24.34 21.71
CA ASP A 105 7.16 24.45 20.37
C ASP A 105 6.12 24.14 19.29
N VAL A 106 6.22 24.90 18.19
CA VAL A 106 5.41 24.65 16.98
C VAL A 106 6.16 23.69 16.08
N LEU A 107 5.57 22.53 15.83
CA LEU A 107 6.13 21.52 14.93
C LEU A 107 6.05 21.95 13.47
N PHE A 108 4.90 22.46 13.06
CA PHE A 108 4.67 23.13 11.76
C PHE A 108 3.47 24.07 11.85
N ARG A 109 3.38 25.03 10.93
CA ARG A 109 2.30 26.02 10.84
C ARG A 109 1.42 25.77 9.64
N ARG A 110 0.14 26.08 9.77
CA ARG A 110 -0.81 26.11 8.63
C ARG A 110 -0.26 26.98 7.50
N GLY A 111 -0.40 26.51 6.26
CA GLY A 111 0.10 27.19 5.06
C GLY A 111 1.58 26.98 4.76
N ALA A 112 2.38 26.49 5.71
CA ALA A 112 3.77 26.15 5.46
C ALA A 112 3.90 24.98 4.48
N PRO A 113 5.04 24.85 3.75
CA PRO A 113 5.28 23.69 2.89
C PRO A 113 5.19 22.38 3.68
N ALA A 114 4.53 21.39 3.10
CA ALA A 114 4.43 20.04 3.68
C ALA A 114 5.55 19.17 3.09
N ASP A 115 6.67 19.10 3.79
CA ASP A 115 7.92 18.46 3.38
C ASP A 115 8.18 17.09 4.04
N CYS A 116 7.43 16.75 5.10
CA CYS A 116 7.61 15.52 5.86
C CYS A 116 6.31 15.07 6.54
N LEU A 117 6.30 13.80 6.96
CA LEU A 117 5.34 13.20 7.90
C LEU A 117 5.95 13.16 9.29
N TYR A 118 5.11 13.17 10.31
CA TYR A 118 5.52 13.00 11.70
C TYR A 118 4.73 11.85 12.34
N PHE A 119 5.42 11.03 13.11
CA PHE A 119 4.82 10.04 13.99
C PHE A 119 5.09 10.44 15.43
N LEU A 120 4.05 10.63 16.23
CA LEU A 120 4.16 10.97 17.64
C LEU A 120 4.39 9.71 18.46
N ALA A 121 5.58 9.58 19.03
CA ALA A 121 5.94 8.43 19.88
C ALA A 121 5.70 8.67 21.35
N GLU A 122 5.98 9.89 21.84
CA GLU A 122 5.84 10.27 23.26
C GLU A 122 5.34 11.72 23.35
N GLY A 123 4.63 12.06 24.44
CA GLY A 123 4.07 13.39 24.67
C GLY A 123 2.73 13.60 23.96
N ARG A 124 2.24 14.83 23.94
CA ARG A 124 0.97 15.21 23.33
C ARG A 124 1.13 16.43 22.44
N LEU A 125 0.41 16.44 21.33
CA LEU A 125 0.35 17.59 20.42
C LEU A 125 -1.10 18.09 20.31
N VAL A 126 -1.28 19.33 19.87
CA VAL A 126 -2.59 19.88 19.52
C VAL A 126 -2.57 20.41 18.09
N LEU A 127 -3.65 20.16 17.36
CA LEU A 127 -3.94 20.83 16.10
C LEU A 127 -4.77 22.06 16.42
N GLU A 128 -4.14 23.26 16.37
CA GLU A 128 -4.69 24.50 16.95
C GLU A 128 -6.04 24.89 16.34
N GLU A 129 -6.20 24.80 15.01
CA GLU A 129 -7.41 25.25 14.32
C GLU A 129 -8.61 24.31 14.54
N LEU A 130 -8.37 23.05 14.86
CA LEU A 130 -9.43 22.06 15.14
C LEU A 130 -9.64 21.82 16.63
N GLY A 131 -8.71 22.26 17.49
CA GLY A 131 -8.72 21.94 18.92
C GLY A 131 -8.53 20.44 19.21
N VAL A 132 -8.02 19.67 18.25
CA VAL A 132 -7.85 18.21 18.38
C VAL A 132 -6.53 17.90 19.05
N HIS A 133 -6.60 17.15 20.14
CA HIS A 133 -5.42 16.63 20.84
C HIS A 133 -4.97 15.31 20.21
N LEU A 134 -3.67 15.18 20.01
CA LEU A 134 -3.05 13.98 19.46
C LEU A 134 -2.24 13.29 20.54
N GLU A 135 -2.52 12.01 20.73
CA GLU A 135 -1.85 11.12 21.67
C GLU A 135 -0.73 10.31 20.98
N PRO A 136 0.19 9.69 21.74
CA PRO A 136 1.19 8.78 21.19
C PRO A 136 0.56 7.72 20.29
N GLY A 137 1.22 7.43 19.16
CA GLY A 137 0.70 6.56 18.10
C GLY A 137 0.10 7.32 16.91
N ALA A 138 -0.11 8.64 17.02
CA ALA A 138 -0.66 9.43 15.92
C ALA A 138 0.38 9.72 14.83
N LEU A 139 -0.03 9.52 13.56
CA LEU A 139 0.68 10.03 12.38
C LEU A 139 0.05 11.38 11.99
N LEU A 140 0.85 12.36 11.62
CA LEU A 140 0.37 13.70 11.26
C LEU A 140 1.17 14.31 10.09
N GLY A 141 0.52 15.25 9.37
CA GLY A 141 1.11 15.94 8.23
C GLY A 141 0.88 15.24 6.88
N GLU A 142 0.20 14.09 6.87
CA GLU A 142 -0.13 13.30 5.69
C GLU A 142 -1.02 14.05 4.70
N ILE A 143 -2.03 14.77 5.20
CA ILE A 143 -2.98 15.52 4.35
C ILE A 143 -2.21 16.55 3.51
N GLY A 144 -1.36 17.36 4.15
CA GLY A 144 -0.58 18.36 3.46
C GLY A 144 0.44 17.75 2.48
N LEU A 145 1.10 16.66 2.88
CA LEU A 145 2.12 16.01 2.07
C LEU A 145 1.56 15.45 0.75
N PHE A 146 0.37 14.83 0.80
CA PHE A 146 -0.27 14.19 -0.35
C PHE A 146 -1.35 15.06 -1.01
N SER A 147 -1.62 16.26 -0.48
CA SER A 147 -2.54 17.21 -1.11
C SER A 147 -1.90 17.87 -2.33
N PRO A 148 -2.71 18.25 -3.35
CA PRO A 148 -2.21 18.96 -4.52
C PRO A 148 -1.55 20.32 -4.17
N SER A 149 -2.00 20.98 -3.10
CA SER A 149 -1.43 22.25 -2.64
C SER A 149 -0.03 22.11 -2.04
N GLY A 150 0.33 20.91 -1.53
CA GLY A 150 1.61 20.66 -0.87
C GLY A 150 1.85 21.50 0.38
N THR A 151 0.78 22.00 1.02
CA THR A 151 0.86 22.87 2.20
C THR A 151 0.19 22.24 3.43
N ARG A 152 0.65 22.64 4.62
CA ARG A 152 0.06 22.21 5.89
C ARG A 152 -1.36 22.76 6.04
N THR A 153 -2.28 21.91 6.39
CA THR A 153 -3.70 22.28 6.57
C THR A 153 -4.01 22.83 7.97
N GLN A 154 -3.15 22.51 8.95
CA GLN A 154 -3.29 22.85 10.36
C GLN A 154 -1.96 23.30 10.95
N THR A 155 -1.98 23.95 12.12
CA THR A 155 -0.81 24.21 12.96
C THR A 155 -0.73 23.12 14.02
N ALA A 156 0.43 22.47 14.17
CA ALA A 156 0.67 21.49 15.21
C ALA A 156 1.64 22.06 16.26
N ARG A 157 1.22 22.04 17.52
CA ARG A 157 2.00 22.51 18.67
C ARG A 157 2.14 21.41 19.71
N ALA A 158 3.30 21.35 20.35
CA ALA A 158 3.54 20.46 21.47
C ALA A 158 2.90 20.99 22.75
N LEU A 159 2.09 20.17 23.41
CA LEU A 159 1.52 20.47 24.74
C LEU A 159 2.50 20.11 25.85
N ASP A 160 3.22 19.01 25.66
CA ASP A 160 4.25 18.50 26.57
C ASP A 160 5.55 18.32 25.78
N ASP A 161 6.65 18.01 26.51
CA ASP A 161 7.86 17.52 25.86
C ASP A 161 7.53 16.23 25.09
N ALA A 162 7.82 16.23 23.81
CA ALA A 162 7.39 15.19 22.90
C ALA A 162 8.57 14.57 22.13
N VAL A 163 8.41 13.31 21.76
CA VAL A 163 9.30 12.63 20.82
C VAL A 163 8.50 12.33 19.56
N VAL A 164 8.97 12.86 18.45
CA VAL A 164 8.41 12.60 17.13
C VAL A 164 9.44 11.92 16.24
N TYR A 165 8.96 11.06 15.38
CA TYR A 165 9.74 10.52 14.26
C TYR A 165 9.34 11.24 12.99
N VAL A 166 10.30 11.56 12.14
CA VAL A 166 10.13 12.38 10.93
C VAL A 166 10.46 11.55 9.72
N LEU A 167 9.56 11.50 8.74
CA LEU A 167 9.78 10.88 7.44
C LEU A 167 9.71 11.98 6.38
N SER A 168 10.79 12.16 5.63
CA SER A 168 10.83 13.15 4.55
C SER A 168 9.85 12.81 3.43
N ARG A 169 9.47 13.83 2.64
CA ARG A 169 8.62 13.63 1.45
C ARG A 169 9.19 12.61 0.47
N GLN A 170 10.52 12.65 0.27
CA GLN A 170 11.18 11.73 -0.67
C GLN A 170 11.10 10.28 -0.19
N GLU A 171 11.35 10.04 1.08
CA GLU A 171 11.26 8.71 1.70
C GLU A 171 9.82 8.21 1.74
N ALA A 172 8.85 9.08 2.08
CA ALA A 172 7.42 8.73 2.06
C ALA A 172 6.95 8.33 0.65
N LEU A 173 7.39 9.05 -0.39
CA LEU A 173 7.08 8.72 -1.79
C LEU A 173 7.81 7.46 -2.26
N ALA A 174 9.04 7.22 -1.81
CA ALA A 174 9.77 5.99 -2.10
C ALA A 174 9.05 4.79 -1.46
N LEU A 175 8.65 4.91 -0.19
CA LEU A 175 7.91 3.88 0.53
C LEU A 175 6.55 3.60 -0.11
N TYR A 176 5.82 4.64 -0.52
CA TYR A 176 4.56 4.51 -1.26
C TYR A 176 4.69 3.70 -2.56
N ARG A 177 5.83 3.80 -3.25
CA ARG A 177 6.11 3.06 -4.49
C ARG A 177 6.53 1.62 -4.26
N THR A 178 7.20 1.34 -3.14
CA THR A 178 7.82 0.04 -2.86
C THR A 178 7.00 -0.84 -1.93
N ASP A 179 6.16 -0.23 -1.07
CA ASP A 179 5.32 -0.94 -0.10
C ASP A 179 3.83 -0.63 -0.31
N PRO A 180 3.07 -1.54 -0.93
CA PRO A 180 1.63 -1.38 -1.12
C PRO A 180 0.85 -1.23 0.21
N ALA A 181 1.36 -1.82 1.31
CA ALA A 181 0.71 -1.72 2.62
C ALA A 181 0.73 -0.29 3.16
N PHE A 182 1.84 0.43 2.94
CA PHE A 182 1.94 1.85 3.29
C PHE A 182 0.93 2.70 2.51
N GLY A 183 0.79 2.45 1.21
CA GLY A 183 -0.19 3.16 0.37
C GLY A 183 -1.63 2.96 0.87
N ILE A 184 -2.03 1.74 1.18
CA ILE A 184 -3.35 1.41 1.71
C ILE A 184 -3.56 2.04 3.09
N TYR A 185 -2.56 1.98 3.96
CA TYR A 185 -2.59 2.63 5.28
C TYR A 185 -2.84 4.13 5.16
N LEU A 186 -2.10 4.84 4.28
CA LEU A 186 -2.27 6.27 4.05
C LEU A 186 -3.67 6.62 3.53
N VAL A 187 -4.18 5.87 2.55
CA VAL A 187 -5.54 6.09 2.02
C VAL A 187 -6.58 5.97 3.13
N ARG A 188 -6.49 4.94 3.97
CA ARG A 188 -7.40 4.75 5.11
C ARG A 188 -7.29 5.89 6.12
N LEU A 189 -6.06 6.25 6.51
CA LEU A 189 -5.82 7.33 7.47
C LEU A 189 -6.38 8.67 6.97
N ILE A 190 -6.11 9.03 5.71
CA ILE A 190 -6.59 10.28 5.13
C ILE A 190 -8.12 10.27 5.05
N THR A 191 -8.72 9.15 4.61
CA THR A 191 -10.17 9.03 4.49
C THR A 191 -10.86 9.11 5.85
N SER A 192 -10.37 8.43 6.89
CA SER A 192 -10.95 8.51 8.24
C SER A 192 -10.91 9.95 8.77
N ARG A 193 -9.78 10.63 8.62
CA ARG A 193 -9.64 12.02 9.07
C ARG A 193 -10.50 13.02 8.30
N LEU A 194 -10.68 12.81 6.99
CA LEU A 194 -11.59 13.66 6.21
C LEU A 194 -13.04 13.49 6.67
N VAL A 195 -13.46 12.26 6.98
CA VAL A 195 -14.80 11.97 7.52
C VAL A 195 -14.96 12.59 8.91
N GLU A 196 -13.99 12.39 9.80
CA GLU A 196 -14.02 12.98 11.15
C GLU A 196 -14.05 14.52 11.12
N ASN A 197 -13.22 15.14 10.28
CA ASN A 197 -13.18 16.59 10.13
C ASN A 197 -14.51 17.14 9.53
N ALA A 198 -15.11 16.43 8.56
CA ALA A 198 -16.40 16.79 8.00
C ALA A 198 -17.52 16.71 9.05
N ALA A 199 -17.53 15.66 9.89
CA ALA A 199 -18.48 15.50 10.98
C ALA A 199 -18.31 16.58 12.06
N ALA A 200 -17.07 16.91 12.43
CA ALA A 200 -16.76 17.99 13.39
C ALA A 200 -17.21 19.36 12.87
N THR A 201 -17.01 19.64 11.58
CA THR A 201 -17.46 20.89 10.96
C THR A 201 -18.99 20.99 10.88
N ALA A 202 -19.68 19.88 10.64
CA ALA A 202 -21.14 19.82 10.59
C ALA A 202 -21.81 20.01 11.97
N SER A 203 -21.09 19.69 13.05
CA SER A 203 -21.57 19.82 14.45
C SER A 203 -21.37 21.22 15.04
N LEU A 204 -20.67 22.13 14.38
CA LEU A 204 -20.53 23.52 14.83
C LEU A 204 -21.86 24.25 14.61
N PRO A 205 -22.47 24.87 15.63
CA PRO A 205 -23.70 25.64 15.46
C PRO A 205 -23.45 26.78 14.47
N ALA A 206 -24.33 26.90 13.48
CA ALA A 206 -24.29 27.99 12.52
C ALA A 206 -24.18 29.32 13.27
N ALA A 207 -23.12 30.09 13.01
CA ALA A 207 -22.95 31.41 13.58
C ALA A 207 -24.22 32.23 13.30
N GLN A 208 -24.95 32.61 14.35
CA GLN A 208 -26.13 33.48 14.21
C GLN A 208 -25.66 34.80 13.58
N PRO A 209 -26.29 35.26 12.50
CA PRO A 209 -25.97 36.57 11.98
C PRO A 209 -26.26 37.61 13.06
N SER A 210 -25.24 38.38 13.44
CA SER A 210 -25.37 39.49 14.37
C SER A 210 -26.47 40.44 13.84
N SER A 211 -27.57 40.53 14.60
CA SER A 211 -28.67 41.50 14.33
C SER A 211 -28.07 42.90 14.32
N PRO A 212 -28.31 43.72 13.31
CA PRO A 212 -27.89 45.12 13.32
C PRO A 212 -28.68 45.86 14.41
N ALA A 213 -27.93 46.44 15.33
CA ALA A 213 -28.49 47.35 16.35
C ALA A 213 -29.17 48.55 15.65
N ARG A 214 -30.41 48.78 16.00
CA ARG A 214 -31.16 49.98 15.66
C ARG A 214 -30.67 51.19 16.45
#